data_25391c08cd59206f2c9732fb55c5d5a9
#
_entry.id   25391c08cd59206f2c9732fb55c5d5a9
#
_cell.length_a   1.000
_cell.length_b   1.000
_cell.length_c   1.000
_cell.angle_alpha   90.00
_cell.angle_beta   90.00
_cell.angle_gamma   90.00
#
_symmetry.space_group_name_H-M   'P 1'
#
loop_
_entity.id
_entity.type
_entity.pdbx_description
1 polymer ?
#
loop_
_entity_poly.entity_id
_entity_poly.type
_entity_poly.pdbx_seq_one_letter_code
_entity_poly.pdbx_strand_id
1 'polypeptide(L)'
;MNFEINHREYPTKINKPVVVICLDGSQKEYLDLASQKNLTPNLDQIIANGQFMIAHSAIPSFTNPNNISIVTGQPSAIHGICGNFFYTPSSGEEVMMNDPQYLRAPTIFEKFYQEGSKIAVITAKDKLRSLLGNGLKFDDNRAICFSSEKSDQTTMQQNGIENVNEWLGMPVPDVYSQGLSEFVMAAGVKILKEFKPDIMYLSTTDFIQHKYEPGHEVANQFYQMFDHYIGQLNQNDISLVITADHGMKAKTNSAGEPNAIFLEDYLQEKFPEENFKVILPITDPYVVHHGSLGSFAMVYVENQSIIENVVAEIKKISEIEEVLNKHDACKTYHLPEDRSGDIVCMSSESYTIGSSIEKHDLSSLKEPLRSHGGLHEREVPFIINSKRANLSGQGQLYNYDAFYYAIHTANH
;
A
#
# COMPACT_ATOMS: atom_id res chain seq x y z
N MET A 1 -24.09 -11.35 17.05
CA MET A 1 -24.15 -9.88 17.24
C MET A 1 -23.18 -9.28 16.26
N ASN A 2 -23.49 -8.11 15.73
CA ASN A 2 -22.62 -7.34 14.87
C ASN A 2 -22.30 -6.01 15.54
N PHE A 3 -21.21 -5.37 15.14
CA PHE A 3 -20.86 -4.01 15.51
C PHE A 3 -20.34 -3.26 14.27
N GLU A 4 -20.43 -1.95 14.32
CA GLU A 4 -20.04 -1.10 13.19
C GLU A 4 -18.59 -0.61 13.35
N ILE A 5 -17.84 -0.71 12.28
CA ILE A 5 -16.51 -0.06 12.13
C ILE A 5 -16.54 0.75 10.84
N ASN A 6 -16.37 2.06 10.94
CA ASN A 6 -16.26 2.94 9.79
C ASN A 6 -17.40 2.71 8.76
N HIS A 7 -18.66 2.67 9.22
CA HIS A 7 -19.86 2.47 8.38
C HIS A 7 -19.99 1.07 7.75
N ARG A 8 -19.26 0.08 8.25
CA ARG A 8 -19.38 -1.33 7.84
C ARG A 8 -19.71 -2.20 9.05
N GLU A 9 -20.62 -3.15 8.85
CA GLU A 9 -20.98 -4.12 9.89
C GLU A 9 -20.01 -5.30 9.90
N TYR A 10 -19.56 -5.68 11.09
CA TYR A 10 -18.71 -6.84 11.33
C TYR A 10 -19.29 -7.72 12.44
N PRO A 11 -19.15 -9.04 12.37
CA PRO A 11 -19.53 -9.93 13.46
C PRO A 11 -18.60 -9.71 14.66
N THR A 12 -19.13 -9.68 15.87
CA THR A 12 -18.35 -9.53 17.11
C THR A 12 -17.48 -10.74 17.44
N LYS A 13 -17.80 -11.91 16.89
CA LYS A 13 -17.06 -13.15 17.13
C LYS A 13 -16.43 -13.64 15.83
N ILE A 14 -15.18 -14.03 15.90
CA ILE A 14 -14.43 -14.67 14.84
C ILE A 14 -14.27 -16.16 15.20
N ASN A 15 -14.73 -17.06 14.31
CA ASN A 15 -14.76 -18.51 14.59
C ASN A 15 -13.44 -19.22 14.23
N LYS A 16 -12.65 -18.64 13.33
CA LYS A 16 -11.31 -19.13 12.98
C LYS A 16 -10.39 -17.95 12.67
N PRO A 17 -9.06 -18.09 12.81
CA PRO A 17 -8.14 -16.98 12.57
C PRO A 17 -8.31 -16.36 11.20
N VAL A 18 -8.31 -15.05 11.15
CA VAL A 18 -8.33 -14.22 9.94
C VAL A 18 -6.92 -13.77 9.64
N VAL A 19 -6.43 -14.04 8.44
CA VAL A 19 -5.13 -13.58 7.95
C VAL A 19 -5.32 -12.78 6.68
N VAL A 20 -4.89 -11.53 6.69
CA VAL A 20 -4.82 -10.68 5.49
C VAL A 20 -3.38 -10.36 5.19
N ILE A 21 -2.97 -10.58 3.93
CA ILE A 21 -1.62 -10.30 3.45
C ILE A 21 -1.70 -9.21 2.41
N CYS A 22 -0.95 -8.14 2.62
CA CYS A 22 -0.66 -7.11 1.62
C CYS A 22 0.69 -7.45 0.98
N LEU A 23 0.65 -7.89 -0.27
CA LEU A 23 1.81 -8.21 -1.08
C LEU A 23 2.22 -6.96 -1.87
N ASP A 24 2.96 -6.08 -1.22
CA ASP A 24 3.30 -4.72 -1.66
C ASP A 24 3.85 -4.69 -3.10
N GLY A 25 3.32 -3.79 -3.92
CA GLY A 25 3.72 -3.57 -5.31
C GLY A 25 3.33 -4.70 -6.28
N SER A 26 2.49 -5.64 -5.86
CA SER A 26 2.16 -6.81 -6.68
C SER A 26 0.97 -6.60 -7.58
N GLN A 27 1.09 -7.07 -8.81
CA GLN A 27 0.03 -7.11 -9.80
C GLN A 27 -0.11 -8.51 -10.40
N LYS A 28 -1.24 -8.73 -11.09
CA LYS A 28 -1.59 -10.06 -11.65
C LYS A 28 -0.48 -10.67 -12.49
N GLU A 29 0.22 -9.88 -13.28
CA GLU A 29 1.26 -10.35 -14.22
C GLU A 29 2.43 -11.06 -13.51
N TYR A 30 2.85 -10.60 -12.33
CA TYR A 30 3.85 -11.31 -11.53
C TYR A 30 3.39 -12.71 -11.13
N LEU A 31 2.13 -12.82 -10.70
CA LEU A 31 1.55 -14.10 -10.26
C LEU A 31 1.37 -15.06 -11.44
N ASP A 32 0.85 -14.55 -12.56
CA ASP A 32 0.64 -15.35 -13.76
C ASP A 32 1.96 -15.96 -14.30
N LEU A 33 3.02 -15.14 -14.39
CA LEU A 33 4.30 -15.61 -14.92
C LEU A 33 5.02 -16.55 -13.95
N ALA A 34 4.88 -16.36 -12.65
CA ALA A 34 5.39 -17.30 -11.65
C ALA A 34 4.63 -18.64 -11.70
N SER A 35 3.30 -18.61 -11.81
CA SER A 35 2.45 -19.79 -11.97
C SER A 35 2.78 -20.57 -13.25
N GLN A 36 2.91 -19.90 -14.40
CA GLN A 36 3.30 -20.54 -15.68
C GLN A 36 4.65 -21.29 -15.59
N LYS A 37 5.54 -20.85 -14.71
CA LYS A 37 6.82 -21.52 -14.43
C LYS A 37 6.73 -22.56 -13.32
N ASN A 38 5.52 -22.86 -12.78
CA ASN A 38 5.27 -23.76 -11.66
C ASN A 38 6.03 -23.37 -10.36
N LEU A 39 6.21 -22.07 -10.12
CA LEU A 39 6.92 -21.54 -8.94
C LEU A 39 5.99 -21.28 -7.75
N THR A 40 4.67 -21.25 -7.99
CA THR A 40 3.65 -20.88 -7.00
C THR A 40 2.56 -21.96 -6.82
N PRO A 41 2.91 -23.24 -6.61
CA PRO A 41 1.92 -24.32 -6.56
C PRO A 41 0.94 -24.20 -5.38
N ASN A 42 1.34 -23.62 -4.24
CA ASN A 42 0.45 -23.41 -3.11
C ASN A 42 -0.56 -22.30 -3.39
N LEU A 43 -0.12 -21.20 -4.01
CA LEU A 43 -0.99 -20.11 -4.43
C LEU A 43 -1.99 -20.59 -5.48
N ASP A 44 -1.54 -21.36 -6.47
CA ASP A 44 -2.39 -21.93 -7.50
C ASP A 44 -3.47 -22.84 -6.88
N GLN A 45 -3.11 -23.62 -5.86
CA GLN A 45 -4.06 -24.45 -5.12
C GLN A 45 -5.06 -23.59 -4.31
N ILE A 46 -4.61 -22.50 -3.68
CA ILE A 46 -5.49 -21.57 -2.97
C ILE A 46 -6.49 -20.95 -3.94
N ILE A 47 -6.05 -20.49 -5.10
CA ILE A 47 -6.91 -19.93 -6.15
C ILE A 47 -7.91 -20.97 -6.67
N ALA A 48 -7.48 -22.19 -6.95
CA ALA A 48 -8.33 -23.27 -7.45
C ALA A 48 -9.43 -23.67 -6.44
N ASN A 49 -9.10 -23.64 -5.16
CA ASN A 49 -10.03 -23.97 -4.06
C ASN A 49 -10.81 -22.77 -3.53
N GLY A 50 -10.37 -21.57 -3.86
CA GLY A 50 -10.96 -20.30 -3.45
C GLY A 50 -11.46 -19.47 -4.63
N GLN A 51 -11.16 -18.18 -4.61
CA GLN A 51 -11.49 -17.23 -5.68
C GLN A 51 -10.31 -16.28 -5.94
N PHE A 52 -10.16 -15.88 -7.20
CA PHE A 52 -9.25 -14.82 -7.64
C PHE A 52 -10.07 -13.75 -8.36
N MET A 53 -9.91 -12.51 -7.96
CA MET A 53 -10.51 -11.33 -8.60
C MET A 53 -9.44 -10.23 -8.74
N ILE A 54 -9.71 -9.26 -9.60
CA ILE A 54 -8.98 -8.00 -9.61
C ILE A 54 -9.76 -7.00 -8.78
N ALA A 55 -9.09 -6.42 -7.79
CA ALA A 55 -9.58 -5.29 -7.01
C ALA A 55 -8.90 -4.00 -7.46
N HIS A 56 -9.47 -2.86 -7.11
CA HIS A 56 -8.80 -1.57 -7.22
C HIS A 56 -8.17 -1.18 -5.88
N SER A 57 -6.97 -0.63 -5.93
CA SER A 57 -6.45 0.15 -4.80
C SER A 57 -7.11 1.52 -4.74
N ALA A 58 -7.05 2.19 -3.60
CA ALA A 58 -7.39 3.60 -3.49
C ALA A 58 -6.38 4.47 -4.26
N ILE A 59 -6.84 5.61 -4.77
CA ILE A 59 -5.95 6.63 -5.36
C ILE A 59 -5.57 7.64 -4.25
N PRO A 60 -4.27 8.04 -4.20
CA PRO A 60 -3.15 7.57 -5.01
C PRO A 60 -2.77 6.12 -4.67
N SER A 61 -2.33 5.39 -5.71
CA SER A 61 -1.89 3.99 -5.58
C SER A 61 -0.51 3.94 -4.92
N PHE A 62 -0.44 4.33 -3.63
CA PHE A 62 0.75 4.40 -2.78
C PHE A 62 0.61 3.52 -1.56
N THR A 63 1.73 3.11 -0.99
CA THR A 63 1.81 2.17 0.16
C THR A 63 1.03 2.69 1.37
N ASN A 64 1.32 3.89 1.87
CA ASN A 64 0.69 4.39 3.10
C ASN A 64 -0.83 4.51 3.00
N PRO A 65 -1.41 5.24 2.00
CA PRO A 65 -2.86 5.37 1.92
C PRO A 65 -3.55 4.01 1.76
N ASN A 66 -2.97 3.09 0.99
CA ASN A 66 -3.61 1.82 0.72
C ASN A 66 -3.50 0.82 1.88
N ASN A 67 -2.36 0.74 2.58
CA ASN A 67 -2.29 -0.06 3.80
C ASN A 67 -3.30 0.44 4.85
N ILE A 68 -3.43 1.77 5.01
CA ILE A 68 -4.42 2.32 5.94
C ILE A 68 -5.85 2.11 5.43
N SER A 69 -6.11 2.20 4.13
CA SER A 69 -7.40 1.84 3.56
C SER A 69 -7.77 0.38 3.87
N ILE A 70 -6.84 -0.56 3.67
CA ILE A 70 -7.05 -1.99 3.97
C ILE A 70 -7.42 -2.21 5.44
N VAL A 71 -6.69 -1.58 6.37
CA VAL A 71 -6.89 -1.82 7.81
C VAL A 71 -8.00 -0.99 8.44
N THR A 72 -8.54 -0.02 7.72
CA THR A 72 -9.74 0.74 8.14
C THR A 72 -11.00 0.30 7.41
N GLY A 73 -10.85 -0.42 6.28
CA GLY A 73 -11.94 -0.80 5.38
C GLY A 73 -12.54 0.38 4.63
N GLN A 74 -11.81 1.50 4.49
CA GLN A 74 -12.31 2.76 3.95
C GLN A 74 -11.28 3.51 3.11
N PRO A 75 -11.69 4.39 2.19
CA PRO A 75 -10.78 5.24 1.42
C PRO A 75 -10.23 6.41 2.25
N SER A 76 -9.25 7.14 1.69
CA SER A 76 -8.54 8.22 2.37
C SER A 76 -9.41 9.40 2.80
N ALA A 77 -10.54 9.67 2.16
CA ALA A 77 -11.51 10.67 2.61
C ALA A 77 -12.01 10.39 4.05
N ILE A 78 -12.07 9.13 4.45
CA ILE A 78 -12.54 8.73 5.78
C ILE A 78 -11.37 8.67 6.77
N HIS A 79 -10.29 7.95 6.43
CA HIS A 79 -9.18 7.76 7.37
C HIS A 79 -8.12 8.88 7.34
N GLY A 80 -8.14 9.76 6.35
CA GLY A 80 -7.32 10.96 6.29
C GLY A 80 -5.91 10.80 5.74
N ILE A 81 -5.37 9.59 5.59
CA ILE A 81 -4.02 9.34 5.09
C ILE A 81 -4.06 9.24 3.56
N CYS A 82 -3.67 10.30 2.85
CA CYS A 82 -3.76 10.40 1.40
C CYS A 82 -2.40 10.36 0.68
N GLY A 83 -1.33 10.06 1.40
CA GLY A 83 0.04 9.98 0.88
C GLY A 83 1.01 9.74 2.02
N ASN A 84 2.30 9.87 1.73
CA ASN A 84 3.34 9.88 2.78
C ASN A 84 3.45 11.25 3.45
N PHE A 85 3.04 12.31 2.76
CA PHE A 85 2.96 13.67 3.29
C PHE A 85 1.90 14.48 2.55
N PHE A 86 1.50 15.62 3.13
CA PHE A 86 0.65 16.63 2.53
C PHE A 86 1.24 18.02 2.74
N TYR A 87 0.79 18.95 1.93
CA TYR A 87 1.21 20.35 2.03
C TYR A 87 0.14 21.19 2.70
N THR A 88 0.57 22.06 3.61
CA THR A 88 -0.31 23.01 4.29
C THR A 88 -0.05 24.43 3.75
N PRO A 89 -0.89 24.96 2.85
CA PRO A 89 -0.64 26.27 2.23
C PRO A 89 -0.49 27.42 3.23
N SER A 90 -1.23 27.38 4.35
CA SER A 90 -1.20 28.44 5.37
C SER A 90 0.12 28.55 6.13
N SER A 91 0.85 27.44 6.31
CA SER A 91 2.17 27.43 6.97
C SER A 91 3.33 27.27 5.99
N GLY A 92 3.07 26.86 4.73
CA GLY A 92 4.09 26.51 3.75
C GLY A 92 4.82 25.19 4.04
N GLU A 93 4.30 24.37 4.95
CA GLU A 93 4.97 23.16 5.43
C GLU A 93 4.48 21.90 4.71
N GLU A 94 5.42 21.01 4.45
CA GLU A 94 5.16 19.62 4.05
C GLU A 94 5.16 18.75 5.32
N VAL A 95 4.02 18.14 5.62
CA VAL A 95 3.79 17.40 6.86
C VAL A 95 3.78 15.92 6.59
N MET A 96 4.71 15.18 7.23
CA MET A 96 4.77 13.72 7.13
C MET A 96 3.59 13.06 7.84
N MET A 97 2.93 12.10 7.15
CA MET A 97 1.72 11.41 7.63
C MET A 97 2.05 10.06 8.32
N ASN A 98 3.17 9.96 9.02
CA ASN A 98 3.59 8.75 9.73
C ASN A 98 3.08 8.69 11.19
N ASP A 99 2.60 9.82 11.72
CA ASP A 99 2.10 9.93 13.08
C ASP A 99 0.60 9.56 13.13
N PRO A 100 0.18 8.69 14.06
CA PRO A 100 -1.23 8.35 14.27
C PRO A 100 -2.18 9.53 14.49
N GLN A 101 -1.69 10.69 14.92
CA GLN A 101 -2.51 11.91 15.06
C GLN A 101 -3.20 12.33 13.75
N TYR A 102 -2.65 11.94 12.59
CA TYR A 102 -3.25 12.24 11.29
C TYR A 102 -4.33 11.25 10.87
N LEU A 103 -4.44 10.13 11.57
CA LEU A 103 -5.47 9.11 11.32
C LEU A 103 -6.81 9.58 11.89
N ARG A 104 -7.86 9.58 11.06
CA ARG A 104 -9.20 10.08 11.41
C ARG A 104 -10.22 8.99 11.69
N ALA A 105 -9.85 7.74 11.43
CA ALA A 105 -10.72 6.59 11.60
C ALA A 105 -10.00 5.50 12.39
N PRO A 106 -10.69 4.77 13.26
CA PRO A 106 -10.09 3.63 13.97
C PRO A 106 -9.74 2.52 12.97
N THR A 107 -8.68 1.78 13.28
CA THR A 107 -8.38 0.56 12.54
C THR A 107 -9.34 -0.57 12.96
N ILE A 108 -9.50 -1.54 12.06
CA ILE A 108 -10.20 -2.80 12.36
C ILE A 108 -9.52 -3.49 13.56
N PHE A 109 -8.20 -3.40 13.65
CA PHE A 109 -7.40 -3.95 14.75
C PHE A 109 -7.77 -3.34 16.10
N GLU A 110 -7.81 -2.01 16.18
CA GLU A 110 -8.21 -1.29 17.40
C GLU A 110 -9.58 -1.74 17.89
N LYS A 111 -10.55 -1.81 16.97
CA LYS A 111 -11.94 -2.16 17.33
C LYS A 111 -12.08 -3.61 17.78
N PHE A 112 -11.50 -4.56 17.07
CA PHE A 112 -11.52 -5.96 17.50
C PHE A 112 -10.70 -6.20 18.77
N TYR A 113 -9.60 -5.47 18.96
CA TYR A 113 -8.84 -5.52 20.21
C TYR A 113 -9.67 -5.03 21.40
N GLN A 114 -10.45 -3.96 21.24
CA GLN A 114 -11.39 -3.46 22.25
C GLN A 114 -12.49 -4.48 22.58
N GLU A 115 -12.92 -5.28 21.61
CA GLU A 115 -13.87 -6.40 21.78
C GLU A 115 -13.23 -7.69 22.33
N GLY A 116 -11.94 -7.67 22.67
CA GLY A 116 -11.24 -8.77 23.32
C GLY A 116 -10.46 -9.69 22.40
N SER A 117 -10.40 -9.43 21.11
CA SER A 117 -9.63 -10.24 20.15
C SER A 117 -8.13 -10.10 20.34
N LYS A 118 -7.40 -11.15 19.96
CA LYS A 118 -5.94 -11.14 19.82
C LYS A 118 -5.53 -10.67 18.44
N ILE A 119 -4.64 -9.70 18.39
CA ILE A 119 -4.23 -9.03 17.15
C ILE A 119 -2.73 -9.22 16.91
N ALA A 120 -2.33 -9.55 15.68
CA ALA A 120 -0.94 -9.55 15.26
C ALA A 120 -0.76 -8.74 13.97
N VAL A 121 0.16 -7.79 13.99
CA VAL A 121 0.47 -6.91 12.85
C VAL A 121 1.97 -6.94 12.62
N ILE A 122 2.39 -7.44 11.45
CA ILE A 122 3.80 -7.49 11.07
C ILE A 122 3.95 -6.77 9.73
N THR A 123 4.79 -5.77 9.68
CA THR A 123 5.08 -5.00 8.47
C THR A 123 6.57 -5.01 8.15
N ALA A 124 6.91 -4.82 6.88
CA ALA A 124 8.30 -4.70 6.49
C ALA A 124 8.92 -3.38 6.98
N LYS A 125 8.22 -2.26 6.80
CA LYS A 125 8.73 -0.90 7.04
C LYS A 125 8.24 -0.33 8.39
N ASP A 126 9.13 0.23 9.19
CA ASP A 126 8.79 0.74 10.54
C ASP A 126 7.90 2.00 10.49
N LYS A 127 8.01 2.82 9.45
CA LYS A 127 7.17 4.00 9.28
C LYS A 127 5.67 3.68 9.29
N LEU A 128 5.30 2.53 8.75
CA LEU A 128 3.90 2.08 8.68
C LEU A 128 3.42 1.49 10.01
N ARG A 129 4.32 0.89 10.80
CA ARG A 129 4.02 0.19 12.05
C ARG A 129 3.22 1.02 13.05
N SER A 130 3.58 2.29 13.24
CA SER A 130 2.91 3.17 14.21
C SER A 130 1.45 3.47 13.83
N LEU A 131 1.17 3.64 12.56
CA LEU A 131 -0.20 3.83 12.04
C LEU A 131 -1.03 2.55 12.17
N LEU A 132 -0.45 1.41 11.79
CA LEU A 132 -1.13 0.10 11.84
C LEU A 132 -1.40 -0.33 13.29
N GLY A 133 -0.48 -0.05 14.21
CA GLY A 133 -0.60 -0.40 15.62
C GLY A 133 -1.40 0.60 16.47
N ASN A 134 -1.95 1.66 15.85
CA ASN A 134 -2.72 2.66 16.58
C ASN A 134 -3.91 2.04 17.31
N GLY A 135 -4.07 2.38 18.60
CA GLY A 135 -5.13 1.86 19.47
C GLY A 135 -4.85 0.50 20.11
N LEU A 136 -3.77 -0.20 19.72
CA LEU A 136 -3.35 -1.44 20.39
C LEU A 136 -2.57 -1.14 21.67
N LYS A 137 -2.75 -2.03 22.68
CA LYS A 137 -1.94 -2.04 23.92
C LYS A 137 -1.20 -3.35 24.02
N PHE A 138 0.00 -3.32 24.57
CA PHE A 138 0.92 -4.46 24.59
C PHE A 138 1.18 -5.04 26.00
N ASP A 139 0.43 -4.59 27.00
CA ASP A 139 0.59 -4.96 28.41
C ASP A 139 -0.26 -6.16 28.86
N ASP A 140 -1.18 -6.63 28.00
CA ASP A 140 -2.13 -7.70 28.31
C ASP A 140 -1.98 -9.00 27.49
N ASN A 141 -0.89 -9.11 26.74
CA ASN A 141 -0.58 -10.25 25.87
C ASN A 141 -1.65 -10.56 24.80
N ARG A 142 -2.40 -9.54 24.36
CA ARG A 142 -3.41 -9.68 23.29
C ARG A 142 -3.02 -9.00 21.98
N ALA A 143 -1.92 -8.26 21.94
CA ALA A 143 -1.45 -7.61 20.73
C ALA A 143 0.05 -7.84 20.50
N ILE A 144 0.41 -8.01 19.23
CA ILE A 144 1.79 -7.99 18.72
C ILE A 144 1.80 -7.03 17.53
N CYS A 145 2.73 -6.07 17.52
CA CYS A 145 2.91 -5.16 16.38
C CYS A 145 4.38 -4.78 16.23
N PHE A 146 5.04 -5.20 15.16
CA PHE A 146 6.44 -4.85 14.88
C PHE A 146 6.74 -4.77 13.39
N SER A 147 7.91 -4.21 13.05
CA SER A 147 8.46 -4.20 11.70
C SER A 147 9.68 -5.11 11.59
N SER A 148 9.89 -5.72 10.42
CA SER A 148 11.12 -6.47 10.16
C SER A 148 12.34 -5.55 10.05
N GLU A 149 12.16 -4.32 9.59
CA GLU A 149 13.21 -3.28 9.50
C GLU A 149 13.88 -3.01 10.85
N LYS A 150 13.10 -3.04 11.94
CA LYS A 150 13.57 -2.80 13.32
C LYS A 150 13.30 -3.97 14.24
N SER A 151 13.44 -5.17 13.72
CA SER A 151 13.22 -6.40 14.48
C SER A 151 14.15 -6.57 15.70
N ASP A 152 15.35 -5.98 15.66
CA ASP A 152 16.32 -5.94 16.74
C ASP A 152 15.99 -4.96 17.89
N GLN A 153 14.98 -4.10 17.67
CA GLN A 153 14.57 -3.08 18.65
C GLN A 153 13.24 -3.42 19.33
N THR A 154 12.73 -4.63 19.13
CA THR A 154 11.45 -5.05 19.69
C THR A 154 11.51 -5.22 21.21
N THR A 155 10.48 -4.70 21.89
CA THR A 155 10.30 -4.84 23.33
C THR A 155 8.88 -5.27 23.67
N MET A 156 8.68 -5.97 24.78
CA MET A 156 7.34 -6.32 25.26
C MET A 156 6.44 -5.09 25.38
N GLN A 157 6.98 -3.98 25.89
CA GLN A 157 6.23 -2.76 26.16
C GLN A 157 5.72 -2.07 24.88
N GLN A 158 6.50 -2.09 23.79
CA GLN A 158 6.18 -1.34 22.55
C GLN A 158 5.62 -2.22 21.44
N ASN A 159 5.85 -3.53 21.52
CA ASN A 159 5.57 -4.44 20.41
C ASN A 159 4.77 -5.68 20.82
N GLY A 160 4.61 -5.96 22.14
CA GLY A 160 3.99 -7.18 22.65
C GLY A 160 4.83 -8.45 22.44
N ILE A 161 6.05 -8.28 21.99
CA ILE A 161 7.06 -9.33 21.78
C ILE A 161 8.45 -8.70 21.88
N GLU A 162 9.42 -9.45 22.39
CA GLU A 162 10.82 -9.03 22.50
C GLU A 162 11.76 -10.05 21.85
N ASN A 163 12.99 -9.62 21.55
CA ASN A 163 14.03 -10.49 21.00
C ASN A 163 13.57 -11.27 19.74
N VAL A 164 12.86 -10.58 18.85
CA VAL A 164 12.20 -11.21 17.69
C VAL A 164 13.19 -11.94 16.78
N ASN A 165 14.42 -11.42 16.62
CA ASN A 165 15.45 -12.07 15.81
C ASN A 165 15.87 -13.43 16.39
N GLU A 166 16.12 -13.49 17.70
CA GLU A 166 16.45 -14.75 18.40
C GLU A 166 15.26 -15.70 18.39
N TRP A 167 14.05 -15.17 18.71
CA TRP A 167 12.81 -15.95 18.68
C TRP A 167 12.54 -16.55 17.31
N LEU A 168 12.73 -15.80 16.22
CA LEU A 168 12.51 -16.28 14.85
C LEU A 168 13.67 -17.15 14.34
N GLY A 169 14.89 -16.94 14.86
CA GLY A 169 16.12 -17.56 14.37
C GLY A 169 16.64 -16.93 13.07
N MET A 170 16.28 -15.67 12.82
CA MET A 170 16.70 -14.91 11.64
C MET A 170 17.45 -13.63 12.03
N PRO A 171 18.51 -13.23 11.31
CA PRO A 171 19.18 -11.95 11.54
C PRO A 171 18.27 -10.78 11.16
N VAL A 172 18.66 -9.56 11.57
CA VAL A 172 18.04 -8.33 11.06
C VAL A 172 18.21 -8.29 9.55
N PRO A 173 17.12 -8.18 8.77
CA PRO A 173 17.22 -8.13 7.31
C PRO A 173 17.85 -6.81 6.83
N ASP A 174 18.59 -6.86 5.72
CA ASP A 174 19.01 -5.64 5.03
C ASP A 174 17.78 -4.92 4.47
N VAL A 175 17.72 -3.60 4.67
CA VAL A 175 16.61 -2.73 4.23
C VAL A 175 16.44 -2.78 2.70
N TYR A 176 17.53 -2.99 1.97
CA TYR A 176 17.57 -3.08 0.51
C TYR A 176 17.60 -4.54 0.01
N SER A 177 16.80 -5.42 0.62
CA SER A 177 16.72 -6.84 0.24
C SER A 177 15.30 -7.38 0.31
N GLN A 178 15.06 -8.52 -0.35
CA GLN A 178 13.82 -9.30 -0.18
C GLN A 178 13.68 -9.87 1.24
N GLY A 179 14.77 -9.88 2.02
CA GLY A 179 14.79 -10.43 3.37
C GLY A 179 13.80 -9.76 4.33
N LEU A 180 13.46 -8.46 4.11
CA LEU A 180 12.41 -7.80 4.88
C LEU A 180 11.06 -8.52 4.74
N SER A 181 10.66 -8.83 3.50
CA SER A 181 9.41 -9.52 3.20
C SER A 181 9.44 -10.98 3.68
N GLU A 182 10.57 -11.67 3.50
CA GLU A 182 10.75 -13.03 4.00
C GLU A 182 10.61 -13.10 5.52
N PHE A 183 11.20 -12.15 6.25
CA PHE A 183 11.09 -12.05 7.70
C PHE A 183 9.63 -11.86 8.15
N VAL A 184 8.87 -11.00 7.47
CA VAL A 184 7.43 -10.79 7.74
C VAL A 184 6.66 -12.10 7.60
N MET A 185 6.88 -12.82 6.51
CA MET A 185 6.17 -14.06 6.22
C MET A 185 6.55 -15.18 7.19
N ALA A 186 7.84 -15.34 7.49
CA ALA A 186 8.34 -16.32 8.46
C ALA A 186 7.79 -16.05 9.88
N ALA A 187 7.81 -14.78 10.30
CA ALA A 187 7.24 -14.35 11.58
C ALA A 187 5.72 -14.62 11.64
N GLY A 188 4.99 -14.33 10.55
CA GLY A 188 3.57 -14.60 10.45
C GLY A 188 3.23 -16.09 10.67
N VAL A 189 3.98 -16.99 10.03
CA VAL A 189 3.81 -18.44 10.23
C VAL A 189 4.03 -18.86 11.68
N LYS A 190 5.07 -18.34 12.31
CA LYS A 190 5.41 -18.69 13.70
C LYS A 190 4.42 -18.11 14.70
N ILE A 191 4.00 -16.84 14.51
CA ILE A 191 2.99 -16.17 15.34
C ILE A 191 1.64 -16.89 15.24
N LEU A 192 1.21 -17.31 14.06
CA LEU A 192 -0.03 -18.05 13.90
C LEU A 192 -0.07 -19.31 14.77
N LYS A 193 1.05 -20.01 14.89
CA LYS A 193 1.17 -21.27 15.67
C LYS A 193 1.29 -21.01 17.16
N GLU A 194 2.10 -20.05 17.58
CA GLU A 194 2.49 -19.84 18.99
C GLU A 194 1.57 -18.86 19.71
N PHE A 195 1.32 -17.68 19.11
CA PHE A 195 0.47 -16.63 19.69
C PHE A 195 -1.02 -16.85 19.42
N LYS A 196 -1.37 -17.48 18.28
CA LYS A 196 -2.75 -17.78 17.85
C LYS A 196 -3.63 -16.54 17.84
N PRO A 197 -3.34 -15.55 17.00
CA PRO A 197 -4.17 -14.36 16.88
C PRO A 197 -5.53 -14.68 16.27
N ASP A 198 -6.56 -13.89 16.62
CA ASP A 198 -7.85 -13.92 15.95
C ASP A 198 -7.77 -13.18 14.61
N ILE A 199 -6.99 -12.11 14.56
CA ILE A 199 -6.73 -11.32 13.35
C ILE A 199 -5.23 -11.11 13.21
N MET A 200 -4.71 -11.39 12.01
CA MET A 200 -3.33 -11.15 11.64
C MET A 200 -3.23 -10.37 10.33
N TYR A 201 -2.35 -9.39 10.29
CA TYR A 201 -1.99 -8.64 9.09
C TYR A 201 -0.51 -8.75 8.82
N LEU A 202 -0.16 -9.09 7.58
CA LEU A 202 1.20 -9.19 7.08
C LEU A 202 1.36 -8.24 5.90
N SER A 203 2.26 -7.27 5.99
CA SER A 203 2.54 -6.33 4.90
C SER A 203 4.01 -6.43 4.49
N THR A 204 4.25 -6.81 3.24
CA THR A 204 5.59 -6.95 2.65
C THR A 204 6.16 -5.60 2.21
N THR A 205 7.17 -5.59 1.37
CA THR A 205 7.74 -4.40 0.72
C THR A 205 7.98 -4.67 -0.76
N ASP A 206 7.82 -3.64 -1.56
CA ASP A 206 7.91 -3.60 -3.02
C ASP A 206 9.34 -3.41 -3.57
N PHE A 207 10.37 -3.63 -2.74
CA PHE A 207 11.76 -3.50 -3.17
C PHE A 207 12.08 -4.27 -4.45
N ILE A 208 11.56 -5.50 -4.57
CA ILE A 208 11.75 -6.35 -5.73
C ILE A 208 11.02 -5.78 -6.95
N GLN A 209 9.78 -5.32 -6.77
CA GLN A 209 8.92 -4.81 -7.83
C GLN A 209 9.44 -3.49 -8.43
N HIS A 210 10.12 -2.67 -7.63
CA HIS A 210 10.80 -1.45 -8.11
C HIS A 210 11.99 -1.76 -9.02
N LYS A 211 12.65 -2.91 -8.84
CA LYS A 211 13.88 -3.25 -9.58
C LYS A 211 13.67 -4.22 -10.73
N TYR A 212 12.73 -5.15 -10.56
CA TYR A 212 12.60 -6.29 -11.45
C TYR A 212 11.19 -6.43 -11.98
N GLU A 213 11.10 -6.52 -13.30
CA GLU A 213 9.84 -6.72 -14.00
C GLU A 213 9.24 -8.11 -13.77
N PRO A 214 7.93 -8.29 -14.03
CA PRO A 214 7.30 -9.60 -14.02
C PRO A 214 8.06 -10.61 -14.90
N GLY A 215 8.31 -11.81 -14.36
CA GLY A 215 9.02 -12.86 -15.07
C GLY A 215 10.56 -12.83 -14.94
N HIS A 216 11.14 -11.75 -14.43
CA HIS A 216 12.57 -11.70 -14.11
C HIS A 216 12.92 -12.75 -13.05
N GLU A 217 14.13 -13.32 -13.11
CA GLU A 217 14.54 -14.43 -12.22
C GLU A 217 14.43 -14.03 -10.74
N VAL A 218 14.91 -12.86 -10.36
CA VAL A 218 14.85 -12.36 -8.96
C VAL A 218 13.40 -12.17 -8.50
N ALA A 219 12.53 -11.62 -9.36
CA ALA A 219 11.11 -11.51 -9.06
C ALA A 219 10.47 -12.91 -8.89
N ASN A 220 10.80 -13.86 -9.76
CA ASN A 220 10.33 -15.24 -9.66
C ASN A 220 10.77 -15.90 -8.34
N GLN A 221 12.01 -15.70 -7.89
CA GLN A 221 12.51 -16.21 -6.61
C GLN A 221 11.75 -15.60 -5.43
N PHE A 222 11.39 -14.32 -5.50
CA PHE A 222 10.55 -13.67 -4.48
C PHE A 222 9.17 -14.32 -4.39
N TYR A 223 8.48 -14.54 -5.51
CA TYR A 223 7.17 -15.18 -5.52
C TYR A 223 7.23 -16.66 -5.13
N GLN A 224 8.31 -17.36 -5.41
CA GLN A 224 8.56 -18.73 -4.94
C GLN A 224 8.75 -18.76 -3.40
N MET A 225 9.51 -17.83 -2.84
CA MET A 225 9.63 -17.66 -1.39
C MET A 225 8.27 -17.36 -0.76
N PHE A 226 7.52 -16.42 -1.33
CA PHE A 226 6.18 -16.08 -0.87
C PHE A 226 5.25 -17.30 -0.87
N ASP A 227 5.25 -18.08 -1.96
CA ASP A 227 4.45 -19.29 -2.10
C ASP A 227 4.75 -20.32 -1.01
N HIS A 228 6.02 -20.50 -0.67
CA HIS A 228 6.43 -21.41 0.41
C HIS A 228 5.76 -21.04 1.74
N TYR A 229 5.76 -19.77 2.12
CA TYR A 229 5.18 -19.34 3.39
C TYR A 229 3.65 -19.34 3.38
N ILE A 230 2.99 -18.93 2.29
CA ILE A 230 1.53 -19.02 2.22
C ILE A 230 1.04 -20.46 2.26
N GLY A 231 1.81 -21.41 1.69
CA GLY A 231 1.54 -22.82 1.84
C GLY A 231 1.52 -23.27 3.31
N GLN A 232 2.48 -22.81 4.11
CA GLN A 232 2.51 -23.09 5.55
C GLN A 232 1.37 -22.44 6.32
N LEU A 233 0.99 -21.18 5.98
CA LEU A 233 -0.16 -20.51 6.58
C LEU A 233 -1.46 -21.23 6.25
N ASN A 234 -1.68 -21.60 5.01
CA ASN A 234 -2.92 -22.21 4.53
C ASN A 234 -3.11 -23.69 4.96
N GLN A 235 -2.09 -24.33 5.54
CA GLN A 235 -2.24 -25.64 6.21
C GLN A 235 -3.05 -25.55 7.51
N ASN A 236 -3.27 -24.35 8.03
CA ASN A 236 -4.09 -24.12 9.22
C ASN A 236 -5.54 -23.80 8.77
N ASP A 237 -6.51 -24.05 9.63
CA ASP A 237 -7.91 -23.65 9.37
C ASP A 237 -8.07 -22.15 9.59
N ILE A 238 -7.75 -21.37 8.58
CA ILE A 238 -7.79 -19.90 8.58
C ILE A 238 -8.69 -19.36 7.48
N SER A 239 -9.18 -18.15 7.65
CA SER A 239 -9.71 -17.32 6.56
C SER A 239 -8.58 -16.45 6.04
N LEU A 240 -8.13 -16.70 4.80
CA LEU A 240 -7.00 -16.03 4.19
C LEU A 240 -7.46 -15.15 3.03
N VAL A 241 -7.05 -13.88 3.06
CA VAL A 241 -7.12 -12.97 1.91
C VAL A 241 -5.73 -12.45 1.60
N ILE A 242 -5.36 -12.50 0.32
CA ILE A 242 -4.12 -11.91 -0.22
C ILE A 242 -4.54 -10.80 -1.18
N THR A 243 -4.02 -9.60 -0.97
CA THR A 243 -4.20 -8.45 -1.86
C THR A 243 -2.88 -7.68 -1.99
N ALA A 244 -2.87 -6.57 -2.69
CA ALA A 244 -1.77 -5.62 -2.70
C ALA A 244 -2.28 -4.21 -2.45
N ASP A 245 -1.40 -3.34 -2.04
CA ASP A 245 -1.68 -1.91 -1.88
C ASP A 245 -1.66 -1.16 -3.21
N HIS A 246 -0.81 -1.58 -4.14
CA HIS A 246 -0.72 -1.09 -5.53
C HIS A 246 0.00 -2.12 -6.41
N GLY A 247 -0.03 -1.87 -7.72
CA GLY A 247 0.83 -2.53 -8.70
C GLY A 247 2.12 -1.75 -8.95
N MET A 248 2.82 -2.09 -10.04
CA MET A 248 4.10 -1.48 -10.42
C MET A 248 4.25 -1.47 -11.93
N LYS A 249 4.60 -0.33 -12.54
CA LYS A 249 4.80 -0.21 -13.99
C LYS A 249 6.18 0.31 -14.34
N ALA A 250 6.68 -0.09 -15.51
CA ALA A 250 7.88 0.50 -16.10
C ALA A 250 7.60 1.96 -16.51
N LYS A 251 8.51 2.86 -16.18
CA LYS A 251 8.43 4.29 -16.46
C LYS A 251 9.59 4.73 -17.36
N THR A 252 9.78 3.97 -18.42
CA THR A 252 10.88 4.17 -19.38
C THR A 252 10.37 4.12 -20.80
N ASN A 253 11.11 4.76 -21.70
CA ASN A 253 10.93 4.64 -23.15
C ASN A 253 11.51 3.30 -23.67
N SER A 254 11.40 3.08 -24.96
CA SER A 254 11.90 1.88 -25.65
C SER A 254 13.43 1.72 -25.59
N ALA A 255 14.17 2.79 -25.26
CA ALA A 255 15.62 2.77 -25.07
C ALA A 255 16.01 2.50 -23.61
N GLY A 256 15.04 2.38 -22.69
CA GLY A 256 15.28 2.19 -21.26
C GLY A 256 15.55 3.48 -20.50
N GLU A 257 15.39 4.65 -21.14
CA GLU A 257 15.57 5.94 -20.48
C GLU A 257 14.31 6.32 -19.69
N PRO A 258 14.44 6.96 -18.51
CA PRO A 258 13.31 7.32 -17.68
C PRO A 258 12.40 8.38 -18.34
N ASN A 259 11.10 8.16 -18.28
CA ASN A 259 10.07 9.09 -18.71
C ASN A 259 9.56 9.90 -17.52
N ALA A 260 9.97 11.16 -17.40
CA ALA A 260 9.54 12.05 -16.33
C ALA A 260 9.06 13.40 -16.90
N ILE A 261 7.90 13.86 -16.36
CA ILE A 261 7.32 15.17 -16.65
C ILE A 261 7.61 16.07 -15.47
N PHE A 262 8.40 17.13 -15.65
CA PHE A 262 8.70 18.11 -14.60
C PHE A 262 7.61 19.18 -14.59
N LEU A 263 6.55 18.93 -13.83
CA LEU A 263 5.30 19.70 -13.92
C LEU A 263 5.43 21.12 -13.36
N GLU A 264 6.23 21.33 -12.30
CA GLU A 264 6.46 22.64 -11.73
C GLU A 264 7.23 23.55 -12.72
N ASP A 265 8.28 23.01 -13.37
CA ASP A 265 9.03 23.72 -14.39
C ASP A 265 8.17 24.07 -15.60
N TYR A 266 7.32 23.13 -16.06
CA TYR A 266 6.39 23.36 -17.14
C TYR A 266 5.41 24.49 -16.83
N LEU A 267 4.81 24.47 -15.65
CA LEU A 267 3.85 25.49 -15.23
C LEU A 267 4.53 26.86 -15.07
N GLN A 268 5.74 26.91 -14.52
CA GLN A 268 6.49 28.16 -14.40
C GLN A 268 6.85 28.78 -15.76
N GLU A 269 7.13 27.92 -16.76
CA GLU A 269 7.34 28.41 -18.15
C GLU A 269 6.07 29.01 -18.76
N LYS A 270 4.90 28.37 -18.54
CA LYS A 270 3.62 28.81 -19.13
C LYS A 270 3.00 29.99 -18.39
N PHE A 271 3.25 30.13 -17.12
CA PHE A 271 2.70 31.18 -16.25
C PHE A 271 3.82 31.84 -15.42
N PRO A 272 4.72 32.62 -16.06
CA PRO A 272 5.95 33.11 -15.40
C PRO A 272 5.70 34.07 -14.24
N GLU A 273 4.54 34.73 -14.17
CA GLU A 273 4.15 35.67 -13.10
C GLU A 273 3.42 34.99 -11.92
N GLU A 274 3.16 33.67 -12.00
CA GLU A 274 2.36 32.93 -11.02
C GLU A 274 3.25 31.97 -10.22
N ASN A 275 2.81 31.60 -9.01
CA ASN A 275 3.51 30.67 -8.15
C ASN A 275 2.76 29.36 -8.04
N PHE A 276 3.51 28.27 -8.20
CA PHE A 276 3.02 26.91 -8.09
C PHE A 276 3.83 26.11 -7.07
N LYS A 277 3.18 25.15 -6.44
CA LYS A 277 3.85 24.10 -5.67
C LYS A 277 3.33 22.75 -6.15
N VAL A 278 4.20 21.95 -6.72
CA VAL A 278 3.91 20.57 -7.10
C VAL A 278 4.36 19.63 -5.98
N ILE A 279 3.41 18.91 -5.42
CA ILE A 279 3.63 17.93 -4.35
C ILE A 279 3.48 16.54 -4.93
N LEU A 280 4.52 15.73 -4.72
CA LEU A 280 4.54 14.31 -5.04
C LEU A 280 4.43 13.55 -3.72
N PRO A 281 3.22 13.14 -3.28
CA PRO A 281 3.02 12.60 -1.93
C PRO A 281 3.49 11.15 -1.79
N ILE A 282 4.63 10.84 -2.39
CA ILE A 282 5.33 9.56 -2.35
C ILE A 282 6.71 9.76 -1.72
N THR A 283 7.15 8.83 -0.89
CA THR A 283 8.55 8.70 -0.46
C THR A 283 8.95 7.25 -0.58
N ASP A 284 9.93 6.97 -1.41
CA ASP A 284 10.48 5.65 -1.55
C ASP A 284 11.96 5.64 -1.18
N PRO A 285 12.36 4.97 -0.09
CA PRO A 285 13.75 4.90 0.32
C PRO A 285 14.62 4.09 -0.64
N TYR A 286 14.03 3.28 -1.52
CA TYR A 286 14.76 2.47 -2.49
C TYR A 286 15.16 3.23 -3.76
N VAL A 287 14.60 4.43 -3.96
CA VAL A 287 14.80 5.27 -5.14
C VAL A 287 15.34 6.64 -4.75
N VAL A 288 16.38 6.65 -3.94
CA VAL A 288 16.98 7.84 -3.34
C VAL A 288 17.44 8.87 -4.38
N HIS A 289 17.78 8.41 -5.59
CA HIS A 289 18.45 9.25 -6.58
C HIS A 289 17.52 10.00 -7.53
N HIS A 290 16.26 9.61 -7.67
CA HIS A 290 15.29 10.31 -8.53
C HIS A 290 14.15 10.99 -7.75
N GLY A 291 14.28 11.06 -6.43
CA GLY A 291 13.46 11.90 -5.59
C GLY A 291 11.96 11.63 -5.66
N SER A 292 11.53 10.39 -5.39
CA SER A 292 10.10 10.12 -5.18
C SER A 292 9.21 10.36 -6.42
N LEU A 293 9.67 9.99 -7.60
CA LEU A 293 8.89 10.06 -8.83
C LEU A 293 7.79 9.00 -8.85
N GLY A 294 6.55 9.42 -8.98
CA GLY A 294 5.37 8.56 -9.10
C GLY A 294 4.46 8.99 -10.24
N SER A 295 3.35 8.28 -10.41
CA SER A 295 2.34 8.59 -11.43
C SER A 295 1.27 9.56 -10.95
N PHE A 296 1.40 10.15 -9.76
CA PHE A 296 0.42 11.02 -9.13
C PHE A 296 1.08 12.29 -8.57
N ALA A 297 0.46 13.43 -8.81
CA ALA A 297 0.89 14.71 -8.27
C ALA A 297 -0.30 15.57 -7.84
N MET A 298 -0.07 16.43 -6.84
CA MET A 298 -0.97 17.50 -6.42
C MET A 298 -0.34 18.86 -6.75
N VAL A 299 -1.09 19.72 -7.41
CA VAL A 299 -0.66 21.10 -7.72
C VAL A 299 -1.41 22.07 -6.81
N TYR A 300 -0.67 22.89 -6.11
CA TYR A 300 -1.20 24.03 -5.34
C TYR A 300 -0.93 25.32 -6.13
N VAL A 301 -1.95 26.14 -6.29
CA VAL A 301 -1.92 27.36 -7.09
C VAL A 301 -2.16 28.56 -6.17
N GLU A 302 -1.21 29.47 -6.06
CA GLU A 302 -1.36 30.63 -5.15
C GLU A 302 -2.53 31.53 -5.60
N ASN A 303 -2.61 31.85 -6.89
CA ASN A 303 -3.71 32.62 -7.48
C ASN A 303 -4.88 31.70 -7.86
N GLN A 304 -5.83 31.57 -6.96
CA GLN A 304 -7.00 30.68 -7.16
C GLN A 304 -7.85 31.01 -8.40
N SER A 305 -7.77 32.25 -8.91
CA SER A 305 -8.58 32.67 -10.08
C SER A 305 -8.14 32.06 -11.40
N ILE A 306 -6.94 31.47 -11.49
CA ILE A 306 -6.41 30.86 -12.71
C ILE A 306 -6.47 29.34 -12.73
N ILE A 307 -7.01 28.70 -11.71
CA ILE A 307 -7.03 27.21 -11.61
C ILE A 307 -7.55 26.56 -12.89
N GLU A 308 -8.67 27.02 -13.44
CA GLU A 308 -9.24 26.47 -14.67
C GLU A 308 -8.31 26.65 -15.88
N ASN A 309 -7.57 27.75 -15.95
CA ASN A 309 -6.58 27.97 -17.01
C ASN A 309 -5.40 26.99 -16.85
N VAL A 310 -4.95 26.76 -15.61
CA VAL A 310 -3.89 25.79 -15.31
C VAL A 310 -4.33 24.37 -15.63
N VAL A 311 -5.55 23.97 -15.27
CA VAL A 311 -6.15 22.69 -15.66
C VAL A 311 -6.17 22.53 -17.18
N ALA A 312 -6.62 23.57 -17.91
CA ALA A 312 -6.66 23.55 -19.38
C ALA A 312 -5.26 23.46 -20.00
N GLU A 313 -4.24 24.05 -19.35
CA GLU A 313 -2.86 23.98 -19.83
C GLU A 313 -2.25 22.60 -19.59
N ILE A 314 -2.41 22.03 -18.39
CA ILE A 314 -1.89 20.69 -18.06
C ILE A 314 -2.53 19.62 -18.98
N LYS A 315 -3.81 19.75 -19.31
CA LYS A 315 -4.51 18.85 -20.26
C LYS A 315 -3.93 18.82 -21.68
N LYS A 316 -3.05 19.75 -22.03
CA LYS A 316 -2.33 19.71 -23.33
C LYS A 316 -1.12 18.77 -23.30
N ILE A 317 -0.68 18.35 -22.12
CA ILE A 317 0.41 17.40 -21.96
C ILE A 317 -0.16 15.99 -22.22
N SER A 318 0.17 15.41 -23.36
CA SER A 318 -0.39 14.11 -23.80
C SER A 318 -0.04 12.95 -22.86
N GLU A 319 1.04 13.10 -22.09
CA GLU A 319 1.57 12.12 -21.14
C GLU A 319 0.90 12.19 -19.77
N ILE A 320 0.02 13.18 -19.54
CA ILE A 320 -0.86 13.27 -18.36
C ILE A 320 -2.27 12.90 -18.78
N GLU A 321 -2.77 11.76 -18.33
CA GLU A 321 -4.06 11.24 -18.77
C GLU A 321 -5.25 11.71 -17.91
N GLU A 322 -5.00 12.08 -16.65
CA GLU A 322 -6.03 12.57 -15.75
C GLU A 322 -5.62 13.90 -15.13
N VAL A 323 -6.48 14.91 -15.29
CA VAL A 323 -6.32 16.24 -14.70
C VAL A 323 -7.67 16.70 -14.18
N LEU A 324 -7.79 16.78 -12.87
CA LEU A 324 -9.01 17.16 -12.16
C LEU A 324 -8.74 18.32 -11.20
N ASN A 325 -9.70 19.26 -11.10
CA ASN A 325 -9.70 20.19 -9.96
C ASN A 325 -9.94 19.45 -8.64
N LYS A 326 -9.67 20.10 -7.52
CA LYS A 326 -9.80 19.54 -6.18
C LYS A 326 -11.16 18.87 -5.94
N HIS A 327 -12.25 19.58 -6.24
CA HIS A 327 -13.60 19.08 -5.97
C HIS A 327 -13.88 17.77 -6.71
N ASP A 328 -13.60 17.75 -8.02
CA ASP A 328 -13.83 16.58 -8.85
C ASP A 328 -12.90 15.40 -8.46
N ALA A 329 -11.63 15.70 -8.17
CA ALA A 329 -10.68 14.68 -7.70
C ALA A 329 -11.11 14.04 -6.37
N CYS A 330 -11.47 14.87 -5.39
CA CYS A 330 -11.92 14.38 -4.08
C CYS A 330 -13.21 13.55 -4.19
N LYS A 331 -14.13 13.95 -5.03
CA LYS A 331 -15.37 13.20 -5.30
C LYS A 331 -15.11 11.88 -6.01
N THR A 332 -14.26 11.89 -7.05
CA THR A 332 -14.01 10.71 -7.91
C THR A 332 -13.16 9.67 -7.20
N TYR A 333 -12.13 10.12 -6.48
CA TYR A 333 -11.12 9.25 -5.88
C TYR A 333 -11.21 9.18 -4.35
N HIS A 334 -12.24 9.78 -3.76
CA HIS A 334 -12.46 9.78 -2.31
C HIS A 334 -11.24 10.29 -1.52
N LEU A 335 -10.69 11.45 -1.96
CA LEU A 335 -9.58 12.11 -1.29
C LEU A 335 -10.09 13.06 -0.19
N PRO A 336 -9.31 13.33 0.87
CA PRO A 336 -9.66 14.33 1.88
C PRO A 336 -9.42 15.74 1.32
N GLU A 337 -10.47 16.58 1.25
CA GLU A 337 -10.41 17.92 0.63
C GLU A 337 -9.37 18.84 1.28
N ASP A 338 -9.24 18.78 2.59
CA ASP A 338 -8.32 19.62 3.36
C ASP A 338 -6.84 19.20 3.27
N ARG A 339 -6.55 18.06 2.64
CA ARG A 339 -5.19 17.53 2.43
C ARG A 339 -4.86 17.33 0.95
N SER A 340 -5.73 17.80 0.08
CA SER A 340 -5.57 17.68 -1.38
C SER A 340 -5.18 19.02 -2.00
N GLY A 341 -4.37 18.96 -3.08
CA GLY A 341 -4.03 20.14 -3.88
C GLY A 341 -5.21 20.71 -4.65
N ASP A 342 -5.03 21.87 -5.22
CA ASP A 342 -6.07 22.54 -6.02
C ASP A 342 -6.35 21.79 -7.33
N ILE A 343 -5.33 21.09 -7.84
CA ILE A 343 -5.41 20.23 -9.02
C ILE A 343 -4.74 18.88 -8.69
N VAL A 344 -5.32 17.81 -9.16
CA VAL A 344 -4.75 16.45 -9.10
C VAL A 344 -4.44 16.00 -10.52
N CYS A 345 -3.23 15.46 -10.70
CA CYS A 345 -2.74 14.97 -11.98
C CYS A 345 -2.27 13.51 -11.85
N MET A 346 -2.57 12.71 -12.87
CA MET A 346 -2.01 11.36 -13.00
C MET A 346 -1.44 11.16 -14.40
N SER A 347 -0.24 10.59 -14.47
CA SER A 347 0.43 10.30 -15.73
C SER A 347 -0.09 9.04 -16.40
N SER A 348 0.12 8.94 -17.70
CA SER A 348 -0.06 7.71 -18.45
C SER A 348 0.87 6.58 -17.98
N GLU A 349 0.61 5.35 -18.41
CA GLU A 349 1.24 4.12 -17.89
C GLU A 349 2.76 4.18 -17.83
N SER A 350 3.43 4.70 -18.84
CA SER A 350 4.90 4.69 -18.96
C SER A 350 5.59 5.96 -18.48
N TYR A 351 4.85 6.90 -17.88
CA TYR A 351 5.40 8.17 -17.41
C TYR A 351 5.30 8.33 -15.89
N THR A 352 6.19 9.17 -15.36
CA THR A 352 6.12 9.69 -13.98
C THR A 352 5.97 11.21 -14.00
N ILE A 353 5.54 11.78 -12.89
CA ILE A 353 5.49 13.23 -12.68
C ILE A 353 6.55 13.58 -11.64
N GLY A 354 7.42 14.52 -11.97
CA GLY A 354 8.36 15.18 -11.09
C GLY A 354 7.94 16.62 -10.79
N SER A 355 8.52 17.24 -9.78
CA SER A 355 8.34 18.67 -9.53
C SER A 355 9.19 19.51 -10.47
N SER A 356 10.50 19.61 -10.24
CA SER A 356 11.46 20.31 -11.11
C SER A 356 12.67 19.42 -11.40
N ILE A 357 13.34 19.66 -12.52
CA ILE A 357 14.50 18.88 -12.91
C ILE A 357 15.65 18.97 -11.89
N GLU A 358 15.77 20.09 -11.22
CA GLU A 358 16.81 20.31 -10.20
C GLU A 358 16.61 19.44 -8.95
N LYS A 359 15.37 19.03 -8.67
CA LYS A 359 15.02 18.20 -7.51
C LYS A 359 15.14 16.71 -7.76
N HIS A 360 15.33 16.29 -9.01
CA HIS A 360 15.30 14.88 -9.40
C HIS A 360 16.54 14.51 -10.26
N ASP A 361 17.57 13.96 -9.64
CA ASP A 361 18.76 13.47 -10.36
C ASP A 361 18.51 12.06 -10.94
N LEU A 362 18.16 12.02 -12.22
CA LEU A 362 17.94 10.77 -12.96
C LEU A 362 19.23 10.15 -13.51
N SER A 363 20.37 10.85 -13.44
CA SER A 363 21.64 10.40 -14.03
C SER A 363 22.28 9.21 -13.29
N SER A 364 21.86 8.98 -12.04
CA SER A 364 22.39 7.92 -11.17
C SER A 364 21.57 6.63 -11.18
N LEU A 365 20.48 6.57 -11.96
CA LEU A 365 19.69 5.35 -12.12
C LEU A 365 20.55 4.25 -12.78
N LYS A 366 20.61 3.09 -12.10
CA LYS A 366 21.35 1.91 -12.60
C LYS A 366 20.43 0.89 -13.26
N GLU A 367 19.19 0.83 -12.82
CA GLU A 367 18.15 -0.03 -13.38
C GLU A 367 17.06 0.81 -14.02
N PRO A 368 16.27 0.25 -14.97
CA PRO A 368 15.12 0.93 -15.56
C PRO A 368 14.16 1.42 -14.50
N LEU A 369 13.68 2.67 -14.59
CA LEU A 369 12.75 3.25 -13.66
C LEU A 369 11.42 2.48 -13.64
N ARG A 370 11.00 2.05 -12.47
CA ARG A 370 9.70 1.46 -12.21
C ARG A 370 9.05 2.20 -11.05
N SER A 371 7.78 2.54 -11.18
CA SER A 371 7.05 3.31 -10.18
C SER A 371 5.56 3.06 -10.23
N HIS A 372 4.83 3.74 -9.35
CA HIS A 372 3.40 3.57 -9.11
C HIS A 372 2.75 4.90 -8.69
N GLY A 373 1.45 4.87 -8.38
CA GLY A 373 0.71 6.02 -7.85
C GLY A 373 -0.53 6.41 -8.64
N GLY A 374 -0.59 6.03 -9.91
CA GLY A 374 -1.65 6.41 -10.83
C GLY A 374 -2.70 5.32 -11.10
N LEU A 375 -3.42 5.50 -12.19
CA LEU A 375 -4.53 4.63 -12.57
C LEU A 375 -4.07 3.24 -13.04
N HIS A 376 -2.90 3.15 -13.66
CA HIS A 376 -2.38 1.88 -14.20
C HIS A 376 -1.79 0.94 -13.15
N GLU A 377 -1.51 1.46 -11.95
CA GLU A 377 -1.01 0.68 -10.82
C GLU A 377 -2.12 0.37 -9.79
N ARG A 378 -3.37 0.74 -10.06
CA ARG A 378 -4.48 0.51 -9.13
C ARG A 378 -5.10 -0.89 -9.20
N GLU A 379 -4.89 -1.63 -10.29
CA GLU A 379 -5.37 -3.00 -10.43
C GLU A 379 -4.47 -3.96 -9.66
N VAL A 380 -5.02 -4.57 -8.61
CA VAL A 380 -4.30 -5.44 -7.69
C VAL A 380 -4.99 -6.79 -7.55
N PRO A 381 -4.24 -7.88 -7.24
CA PRO A 381 -4.84 -9.17 -6.97
C PRO A 381 -5.72 -9.12 -5.71
N PHE A 382 -6.80 -9.87 -5.74
CA PHE A 382 -7.64 -10.14 -4.58
C PHE A 382 -7.95 -11.63 -4.55
N ILE A 383 -7.29 -12.36 -3.66
CA ILE A 383 -7.36 -13.81 -3.56
C ILE A 383 -7.92 -14.18 -2.20
N ILE A 384 -8.97 -15.00 -2.18
CA ILE A 384 -9.55 -15.52 -0.94
C ILE A 384 -9.59 -17.06 -1.00
N ASN A 385 -9.18 -17.73 0.07
CA ASN A 385 -9.11 -19.18 0.15
C ASN A 385 -10.48 -19.86 0.36
N SER A 386 -11.57 -19.21 -0.03
CA SER A 386 -12.94 -19.72 0.14
C SER A 386 -13.80 -19.42 -1.08
N LYS A 387 -14.55 -20.43 -1.54
CA LYS A 387 -15.59 -20.28 -2.58
C LYS A 387 -16.89 -19.65 -2.05
N ARG A 388 -17.04 -19.54 -0.74
CA ARG A 388 -18.28 -19.04 -0.10
C ARG A 388 -18.38 -17.51 -0.07
N ALA A 389 -17.28 -16.80 -0.27
CA ALA A 389 -17.31 -15.34 -0.36
C ALA A 389 -18.07 -14.91 -1.62
N ASN A 390 -19.13 -14.11 -1.46
CA ASN A 390 -19.85 -13.55 -2.60
C ASN A 390 -19.19 -12.24 -3.06
N LEU A 391 -18.14 -12.35 -3.87
CA LEU A 391 -17.39 -11.21 -4.39
C LEU A 391 -18.05 -10.53 -5.58
N SER A 392 -18.98 -11.22 -6.28
CA SER A 392 -19.52 -10.75 -7.56
C SER A 392 -20.76 -9.84 -7.47
N GLY A 393 -21.26 -9.55 -6.27
CA GLY A 393 -22.56 -8.88 -6.07
C GLY A 393 -22.54 -7.41 -5.68
N GLN A 394 -21.37 -6.76 -5.49
CA GLN A 394 -21.30 -5.47 -4.80
C GLN A 394 -20.64 -4.31 -5.59
N GLY A 395 -20.66 -4.33 -6.91
CA GLY A 395 -20.03 -3.27 -7.71
C GLY A 395 -18.50 -3.40 -7.80
N GLN A 396 -17.77 -2.29 -7.71
CA GLN A 396 -16.30 -2.31 -7.76
C GLN A 396 -15.72 -2.87 -6.47
N LEU A 397 -14.89 -3.92 -6.60
CA LEU A 397 -14.12 -4.49 -5.50
C LEU A 397 -12.85 -3.64 -5.25
N TYR A 398 -12.56 -3.36 -3.98
CA TYR A 398 -11.35 -2.64 -3.57
C TYR A 398 -10.46 -3.49 -2.67
N ASN A 399 -9.17 -3.19 -2.64
CA ASN A 399 -8.22 -3.85 -1.74
C ASN A 399 -8.62 -3.69 -0.25
N TYR A 400 -9.26 -2.60 0.11
CA TYR A 400 -9.75 -2.34 1.47
C TYR A 400 -11.03 -3.10 1.84
N ASP A 401 -11.54 -3.94 0.94
CA ASP A 401 -12.58 -4.92 1.25
C ASP A 401 -12.01 -6.21 1.87
N ALA A 402 -10.67 -6.34 1.94
CA ALA A 402 -9.99 -7.56 2.33
C ALA A 402 -10.42 -8.09 3.70
N PHE A 403 -10.40 -7.24 4.75
CA PHE A 403 -10.84 -7.65 6.07
C PHE A 403 -12.34 -7.91 6.15
N TYR A 404 -13.16 -7.17 5.42
CA TYR A 404 -14.58 -7.41 5.37
C TYR A 404 -14.86 -8.85 4.91
N TYR A 405 -14.33 -9.25 3.77
CA TYR A 405 -14.53 -10.60 3.26
C TYR A 405 -13.86 -11.67 4.10
N ALA A 406 -12.65 -11.42 4.60
CA ALA A 406 -11.94 -12.39 5.42
C ALA A 406 -12.68 -12.69 6.74
N ILE A 407 -13.18 -11.67 7.43
CA ILE A 407 -13.90 -11.80 8.71
C ILE A 407 -15.26 -12.47 8.51
N HIS A 408 -16.01 -12.07 7.47
CA HIS A 408 -17.30 -12.72 7.19
C HIS A 408 -17.12 -14.18 6.80
N THR A 409 -16.10 -14.49 6.00
CA THR A 409 -15.81 -15.88 5.59
C THR A 409 -15.32 -16.73 6.77
N ALA A 410 -14.66 -16.16 7.77
CA ALA A 410 -14.23 -16.86 8.97
C ALA A 410 -15.40 -17.40 9.82
N ASN A 411 -16.62 -16.91 9.58
CA ASN A 411 -17.83 -17.28 10.32
C ASN A 411 -18.76 -18.23 9.56
N HIS A 412 -18.35 -18.67 8.38
CA HIS A 412 -19.03 -19.65 7.56
C HIS A 412 -18.19 -20.93 7.39
#